data_331b07986ac36cf045217a2c643a0c87
#
_entry.id   331b07986ac36cf045217a2c643a0c87
#
_cell.length_a   1.000
_cell.length_b   1.000
_cell.length_c   1.000
_cell.angle_alpha   90.00
_cell.angle_beta   90.00
_cell.angle_gamma   90.00
#
_symmetry.space_group_name_H-M   'P 1'
#
loop_
_entity.id
_entity.type
_entity.pdbx_description
1 polymer ?
#
loop_
_entity_poly.entity_id
_entity_poly.type
_entity_poly.pdbx_seq_one_letter_code
_entity_poly.pdbx_strand_id
1 'polypeptide(L)'
;KHTNISIATGERLYSKFPFGEIIDKNAADVLQPDIANAGGLTELKKISNMAEAKHITIAPHNTCSPVGAIAEMHLCKNIPNFEIMEYHAEFYSPHYFKVFEGFPRQKDGYVTLSDKPGLGLDMNETEIKKHPPFESTNARGGANKTI
;
A
#
# COMPACT_ATOMS: atom_id res chain seq x y z
N LYS A 1 23.08 -14.32 7.30
CA LYS A 1 22.53 -13.35 8.25
C LYS A 1 23.58 -12.98 9.30
N HIS A 2 23.75 -11.68 9.58
CA HIS A 2 24.67 -11.17 10.60
C HIS A 2 23.91 -10.55 11.78
N THR A 3 22.60 -10.71 11.84
CA THR A 3 21.74 -10.17 12.89
C THR A 3 20.63 -11.15 13.26
N ASN A 4 20.16 -11.07 14.50
CA ASN A 4 18.99 -11.79 15.01
C ASN A 4 17.71 -10.93 14.99
N ILE A 5 17.83 -9.70 14.48
CA ILE A 5 16.68 -8.81 14.28
C ILE A 5 16.12 -9.05 12.89
N SER A 6 14.80 -9.19 12.77
CA SER A 6 14.13 -9.32 11.48
C SER A 6 14.34 -8.07 10.62
N ILE A 7 14.74 -8.28 9.38
CA ILE A 7 14.99 -7.21 8.41
C ILE A 7 13.81 -7.13 7.46
N ALA A 8 13.22 -5.95 7.35
CA ALA A 8 12.14 -5.62 6.43
C ALA A 8 12.63 -4.68 5.32
N THR A 9 12.17 -4.90 4.08
CA THR A 9 12.50 -4.05 2.93
C THR A 9 11.54 -4.25 1.77
N GLY A 10 11.53 -3.30 0.82
CA GLY A 10 10.84 -3.49 -0.45
C GLY A 10 10.02 -2.31 -0.97
N GLU A 11 9.79 -1.27 -0.18
CA GLU A 11 8.88 -0.15 -0.49
C GLU A 11 9.15 0.55 -1.85
N ARG A 12 10.40 0.57 -2.30
CA ARG A 12 10.84 1.24 -3.54
C ARG A 12 11.13 0.29 -4.69
N LEU A 13 10.73 -0.96 -4.56
CA LEU A 13 10.93 -1.96 -5.61
C LEU A 13 9.74 -2.00 -6.55
N TYR A 14 10.03 -2.12 -7.84
CA TYR A 14 9.04 -2.18 -8.91
C TYR A 14 8.97 -3.59 -9.46
N SER A 15 7.76 -4.10 -9.65
CA SER A 15 7.48 -5.46 -10.12
C SER A 15 8.02 -6.57 -9.21
N LYS A 16 7.72 -7.82 -9.53
CA LYS A 16 8.14 -9.01 -8.75
C LYS A 16 9.63 -9.37 -8.87
N PHE A 17 10.32 -8.90 -9.91
CA PHE A 17 11.67 -9.38 -10.22
C PHE A 17 12.70 -9.06 -9.13
N PRO A 18 12.84 -7.80 -8.64
CA PRO A 18 13.76 -7.51 -7.55
C PRO A 18 13.35 -8.19 -6.23
N PHE A 19 12.06 -8.43 -6.00
CA PHE A 19 11.61 -9.22 -4.86
C PHE A 19 12.08 -10.67 -4.96
N GLY A 20 12.04 -11.26 -6.17
CA GLY A 20 12.61 -12.59 -6.42
C GLY A 20 14.09 -12.66 -6.05
N GLU A 21 14.87 -11.66 -6.42
CA GLU A 21 16.30 -11.62 -6.05
C GLU A 21 16.52 -11.54 -4.51
N ILE A 22 15.71 -10.76 -3.80
CA ILE A 22 15.78 -10.69 -2.33
C ILE A 22 15.44 -12.05 -1.71
N ILE A 23 14.39 -12.70 -2.21
CA ILE A 23 13.94 -14.02 -1.75
C ILE A 23 15.02 -15.08 -2.00
N ASP A 24 15.57 -15.15 -3.20
CA ASP A 24 16.59 -16.13 -3.58
C ASP A 24 17.88 -15.98 -2.78
N LYS A 25 18.27 -14.74 -2.47
CA LYS A 25 19.44 -14.41 -1.63
C LYS A 25 19.17 -14.54 -0.13
N ASN A 26 17.94 -14.82 0.29
CA ASN A 26 17.51 -14.80 1.69
C ASN A 26 17.95 -13.52 2.41
N ALA A 27 17.75 -12.37 1.73
CA ALA A 27 18.28 -11.08 2.14
C ALA A 27 17.36 -10.27 3.07
N ALA A 28 16.09 -10.68 3.20
CA ALA A 28 15.13 -10.09 4.11
C ALA A 28 14.23 -11.15 4.75
N ASP A 29 13.66 -10.82 5.90
CA ASP A 29 12.71 -11.65 6.64
C ASP A 29 11.28 -11.24 6.37
N VAL A 30 11.06 -9.96 6.05
CA VAL A 30 9.77 -9.35 5.78
C VAL A 30 9.87 -8.54 4.49
N LEU A 31 8.94 -8.71 3.57
CA LEU A 31 8.85 -7.90 2.37
C LEU A 31 7.76 -6.83 2.52
N GLN A 32 8.08 -5.63 2.07
CA GLN A 32 7.21 -4.44 2.17
C GLN A 32 6.86 -3.89 0.79
N PRO A 33 6.21 -4.68 -0.09
CA PRO A 33 5.80 -4.15 -1.38
C PRO A 33 4.74 -3.05 -1.20
N ASP A 34 4.81 -2.00 -2.02
CA ASP A 34 3.80 -0.97 -2.13
C ASP A 34 2.95 -1.21 -3.37
N ILE A 35 1.63 -1.17 -3.25
CA ILE A 35 0.73 -1.52 -4.35
C ILE A 35 0.88 -0.60 -5.56
N ALA A 36 1.15 0.69 -5.33
CA ALA A 36 1.33 1.67 -6.40
C ALA A 36 2.69 1.48 -7.12
N ASN A 37 3.73 1.14 -6.36
CA ASN A 37 5.08 0.97 -6.88
C ASN A 37 5.29 -0.40 -7.51
N ALA A 38 4.84 -1.46 -6.85
CA ALA A 38 5.12 -2.82 -7.30
C ALA A 38 4.28 -3.28 -8.49
N GLY A 39 3.20 -2.55 -8.87
CA GLY A 39 2.43 -2.83 -10.09
C GLY A 39 1.01 -3.38 -9.86
N GLY A 40 0.40 -3.05 -8.74
CA GLY A 40 -1.00 -3.35 -8.43
C GLY A 40 -1.23 -4.73 -7.82
N LEU A 41 -2.51 -5.05 -7.59
CA LEU A 41 -2.95 -6.27 -6.88
C LEU A 41 -2.35 -7.57 -7.44
N THR A 42 -2.36 -7.71 -8.76
CA THR A 42 -1.87 -8.93 -9.41
C THR A 42 -0.39 -9.16 -9.16
N GLU A 43 0.41 -8.10 -9.19
CA GLU A 43 1.84 -8.22 -8.98
C GLU A 43 2.17 -8.44 -7.51
N LEU A 44 1.47 -7.75 -6.59
CA LEU A 44 1.60 -7.99 -5.16
C LEU A 44 1.22 -9.43 -4.77
N LYS A 45 0.16 -9.99 -5.36
CA LYS A 45 -0.21 -11.39 -5.13
C LYS A 45 0.89 -12.36 -5.56
N LYS A 46 1.55 -12.11 -6.71
CA LYS A 46 2.69 -12.92 -7.16
C LYS A 46 3.86 -12.82 -6.18
N ILE A 47 4.20 -11.60 -5.73
CA ILE A 47 5.25 -11.37 -4.73
C ILE A 47 4.94 -12.14 -3.45
N SER A 48 3.70 -12.03 -2.96
CA SER A 48 3.25 -12.73 -1.74
C SER A 48 3.36 -14.24 -1.86
N ASN A 49 2.97 -14.82 -3.00
CA ASN A 49 3.07 -16.27 -3.24
C ASN A 49 4.53 -16.74 -3.31
N MET A 50 5.43 -15.96 -3.92
CA MET A 50 6.87 -16.25 -3.97
C MET A 50 7.48 -16.22 -2.56
N ALA A 51 7.12 -15.23 -1.76
CA ALA A 51 7.56 -15.07 -0.37
C ALA A 51 7.03 -16.20 0.53
N GLU A 52 5.74 -16.54 0.39
CA GLU A 52 5.10 -17.65 1.13
C GLU A 52 5.86 -18.97 0.97
N ALA A 53 6.24 -19.31 -0.25
CA ALA A 53 6.99 -20.54 -0.55
C ALA A 53 8.38 -20.60 0.14
N LYS A 54 8.84 -19.51 0.70
CA LYS A 54 10.11 -19.37 1.43
C LYS A 54 9.93 -18.95 2.89
N HIS A 55 8.70 -19.01 3.40
CA HIS A 55 8.35 -18.60 4.77
C HIS A 55 8.71 -17.14 5.11
N ILE A 56 8.69 -16.27 4.10
CA ILE A 56 8.89 -14.83 4.26
C ILE A 56 7.53 -14.17 4.41
N THR A 57 7.38 -13.28 5.39
CA THR A 57 6.14 -12.55 5.64
C THR A 57 6.00 -11.29 4.79
N ILE A 58 4.78 -10.80 4.68
CA ILE A 58 4.41 -9.59 3.94
C ILE A 58 3.86 -8.56 4.91
N ALA A 59 4.51 -7.40 4.96
CA ALA A 59 4.07 -6.23 5.69
C ALA A 59 4.03 -5.02 4.73
N PRO A 60 2.98 -4.84 3.93
CA PRO A 60 2.98 -3.87 2.84
C PRO A 60 3.23 -2.44 3.31
N HIS A 61 4.07 -1.73 2.57
CA HIS A 61 4.23 -0.28 2.67
C HIS A 61 2.99 0.39 2.07
N ASN A 62 2.39 1.33 2.79
CA ASN A 62 1.17 2.00 2.35
C ASN A 62 1.19 3.50 2.61
N THR A 63 1.72 4.26 1.66
CA THR A 63 1.63 5.72 1.61
C THR A 63 0.85 6.20 0.38
N CYS A 64 0.12 5.29 -0.26
CA CYS A 64 -0.65 5.55 -1.48
C CYS A 64 -2.03 6.18 -1.17
N SER A 65 -2.80 6.44 -2.22
CA SER A 65 -4.16 6.98 -2.09
C SER A 65 -5.09 6.01 -1.34
N PRO A 66 -6.22 6.48 -0.79
CA PRO A 66 -7.23 5.62 -0.16
C PRO A 66 -7.70 4.46 -1.05
N VAL A 67 -7.75 4.65 -2.36
CA VAL A 67 -8.08 3.57 -3.32
C VAL A 67 -7.01 2.49 -3.33
N GLY A 68 -5.73 2.88 -3.35
CA GLY A 68 -4.62 1.94 -3.24
C GLY A 68 -4.62 1.23 -1.90
N ALA A 69 -4.80 1.97 -0.81
CA ALA A 69 -4.83 1.43 0.54
C ALA A 69 -5.93 0.37 0.72
N ILE A 70 -7.16 0.63 0.29
CA ILE A 70 -8.25 -0.35 0.40
C ILE A 70 -8.02 -1.59 -0.48
N ALA A 71 -7.45 -1.41 -1.68
CA ALA A 71 -7.10 -2.53 -2.54
C ALA A 71 -6.04 -3.43 -1.88
N GLU A 72 -5.04 -2.82 -1.27
CA GLU A 72 -3.99 -3.54 -0.55
C GLU A 72 -4.52 -4.25 0.71
N MET A 73 -5.47 -3.64 1.45
CA MET A 73 -6.15 -4.29 2.57
C MET A 73 -6.92 -5.55 2.12
N HIS A 74 -7.57 -5.53 0.96
CA HIS A 74 -8.21 -6.74 0.39
C HIS A 74 -7.18 -7.81 0.04
N LEU A 75 -6.02 -7.45 -0.46
CA LEU A 75 -4.92 -8.39 -0.66
C LEU A 75 -4.46 -8.99 0.68
N CYS A 76 -4.21 -8.16 1.69
CA CYS A 76 -3.77 -8.60 3.01
C CYS A 76 -4.73 -9.63 3.64
N LYS A 77 -6.04 -9.44 3.46
CA LYS A 77 -7.07 -10.40 3.90
C LYS A 77 -7.00 -11.74 3.14
N ASN A 78 -6.37 -11.78 1.97
CA ASN A 78 -6.36 -12.94 1.05
C ASN A 78 -5.01 -13.69 1.01
N ILE A 79 -3.98 -13.23 1.70
CA ILE A 79 -2.67 -13.88 1.69
C ILE A 79 -2.37 -14.50 3.06
N PRO A 80 -1.87 -15.76 3.11
CA PRO A 80 -1.66 -16.46 4.38
C PRO A 80 -0.41 -15.98 5.13
N ASN A 81 0.53 -15.36 4.44
CA ASN A 81 1.79 -14.85 4.99
C ASN A 81 1.74 -13.35 5.32
N PHE A 82 0.54 -12.77 5.50
CA PHE A 82 0.37 -11.41 5.98
C PHE A 82 0.79 -11.29 7.44
N GLU A 83 1.56 -10.26 7.76
CA GLU A 83 2.01 -9.96 9.12
C GLU A 83 1.30 -8.72 9.69
N ILE A 84 1.55 -7.56 9.08
CA ILE A 84 0.99 -6.28 9.45
C ILE A 84 0.99 -5.36 8.23
N MET A 85 0.16 -4.33 8.23
CA MET A 85 0.12 -3.31 7.17
C MET A 85 0.25 -1.91 7.75
N GLU A 86 0.94 -1.02 7.08
CA GLU A 86 0.94 0.41 7.43
C GLU A 86 -0.45 1.01 7.21
N TYR A 87 -0.88 1.83 8.16
CA TYR A 87 -2.15 2.54 8.09
C TYR A 87 -1.94 4.03 8.37
N HIS A 88 -1.98 4.84 7.33
CA HIS A 88 -1.70 6.27 7.38
C HIS A 88 -2.94 7.16 7.25
N ALA A 89 -4.13 6.59 7.06
CA ALA A 89 -5.33 7.35 6.71
C ALA A 89 -5.68 8.48 7.69
N GLU A 90 -5.37 8.33 8.97
CA GLU A 90 -5.64 9.36 9.99
C GLU A 90 -4.63 10.51 9.98
N PHE A 91 -3.44 10.30 9.37
CA PHE A 91 -2.43 11.33 9.17
C PHE A 91 -2.68 12.17 7.91
N TYR A 92 -3.51 11.66 6.99
CA TYR A 92 -3.94 12.41 5.82
C TYR A 92 -5.01 13.42 6.18
N SER A 93 -5.22 14.37 5.29
CA SER A 93 -6.21 15.42 5.49
C SER A 93 -7.60 14.86 5.85
N PRO A 94 -8.32 15.43 6.82
CA PRO A 94 -9.64 14.95 7.28
C PRO A 94 -10.69 14.82 6.17
N HIS A 95 -10.52 15.52 5.04
CA HIS A 95 -11.42 15.41 3.90
C HIS A 95 -11.32 14.08 3.14
N TYR A 96 -10.26 13.28 3.32
CA TYR A 96 -10.17 11.95 2.72
C TYR A 96 -11.40 11.09 3.06
N PHE A 97 -11.83 11.11 4.30
CA PHE A 97 -13.02 10.37 4.74
C PHE A 97 -14.35 10.92 4.19
N LYS A 98 -14.35 12.18 3.73
CA LYS A 98 -15.50 12.77 3.05
C LYS A 98 -15.51 12.46 1.55
N VAL A 99 -14.32 12.37 0.97
CA VAL A 99 -14.13 12.04 -0.46
C VAL A 99 -14.37 10.54 -0.68
N PHE A 100 -13.89 9.69 0.23
CA PHE A 100 -13.99 8.23 0.11
C PHE A 100 -14.96 7.69 1.16
N GLU A 101 -16.24 7.68 0.82
CA GLU A 101 -17.29 7.18 1.68
C GLU A 101 -17.14 5.67 1.90
N GLY A 102 -17.10 5.25 3.16
CA GLY A 102 -16.89 3.84 3.52
C GLY A 102 -15.43 3.45 3.72
N PHE A 103 -14.47 4.38 3.59
CA PHE A 103 -13.09 4.07 3.93
C PHE A 103 -12.98 3.66 5.41
N PRO A 104 -12.42 2.48 5.71
CA PRO A 104 -12.46 1.92 7.05
C PRO A 104 -11.52 2.69 7.99
N ARG A 105 -11.98 2.89 9.23
CA ARG A 105 -11.15 3.46 10.29
C ARG A 105 -10.52 2.36 11.13
N GLN A 106 -9.29 2.61 11.54
CA GLN A 106 -8.61 1.75 12.49
C GLN A 106 -9.29 1.84 13.86
N LYS A 107 -9.46 0.69 14.51
CA LYS A 107 -9.92 0.58 15.89
C LYS A 107 -9.13 -0.52 16.59
N ASP A 108 -8.53 -0.19 17.73
CA ASP A 108 -7.77 -1.14 18.56
C ASP A 108 -6.68 -1.92 17.79
N GLY A 109 -6.01 -1.27 16.82
CA GLY A 109 -4.98 -1.88 15.99
C GLY A 109 -5.52 -2.68 14.78
N TYR A 110 -6.83 -2.69 14.55
CA TYR A 110 -7.45 -3.45 13.47
C TYR A 110 -8.25 -2.57 12.52
N VAL A 111 -8.35 -3.02 11.28
CA VAL A 111 -9.22 -2.46 10.25
C VAL A 111 -10.21 -3.53 9.79
N THR A 112 -11.49 -3.20 9.78
CA THR A 112 -12.54 -4.10 9.27
C THR A 112 -12.96 -3.66 7.88
N LEU A 113 -12.83 -4.55 6.91
CA LEU A 113 -13.28 -4.33 5.54
C LEU A 113 -14.79 -4.54 5.41
N SER A 114 -15.40 -3.74 4.52
CA SER A 114 -16.79 -3.90 4.11
C SER A 114 -16.98 -5.16 3.27
N ASP A 115 -18.15 -5.78 3.37
CA ASP A 115 -18.58 -6.88 2.48
C ASP A 115 -19.27 -6.39 1.19
N LYS A 116 -19.28 -5.08 0.93
CA LYS A 116 -19.81 -4.53 -0.32
C LYS A 116 -18.98 -4.97 -1.52
N PRO A 117 -19.60 -5.07 -2.72
CA PRO A 117 -18.86 -5.40 -3.94
C PRO A 117 -17.71 -4.43 -4.27
N GLY A 118 -16.76 -4.90 -5.05
CA GLY A 118 -15.59 -4.12 -5.46
C GLY A 118 -14.66 -3.84 -4.31
N LEU A 119 -14.24 -2.60 -4.16
CA LEU A 119 -13.39 -2.16 -3.05
C LEU A 119 -14.19 -1.84 -1.78
N GLY A 120 -15.52 -1.86 -1.84
CA GLY A 120 -16.39 -1.60 -0.71
C GLY A 120 -16.49 -0.13 -0.31
N LEU A 121 -16.03 0.78 -1.17
CA LEU A 121 -16.12 2.22 -0.97
C LEU A 121 -16.56 2.94 -2.26
N ASP A 122 -17.12 4.13 -2.10
CA ASP A 122 -17.51 5.01 -3.18
C ASP A 122 -16.79 6.36 -3.09
N MET A 123 -16.59 7.01 -4.24
CA MET A 123 -16.03 8.34 -4.30
C MET A 123 -17.14 9.39 -4.37
N ASN A 124 -17.11 10.35 -3.45
CA ASN A 124 -17.98 11.51 -3.48
C ASN A 124 -17.45 12.57 -4.45
N GLU A 125 -17.93 12.53 -5.70
CA GLU A 125 -17.50 13.46 -6.75
C GLU A 125 -17.78 14.93 -6.41
N THR A 126 -18.85 15.20 -5.66
CA THR A 126 -19.18 16.56 -5.23
C THR A 126 -18.14 17.09 -4.25
N GLU A 127 -17.66 16.24 -3.35
CA GLU A 127 -16.61 16.61 -2.43
C GLU A 127 -15.25 16.77 -3.13
N ILE A 128 -14.92 15.89 -4.08
CA ILE A 128 -13.71 16.00 -4.89
C ILE A 128 -13.61 17.33 -5.60
N LYS A 129 -14.69 17.82 -6.19
CA LYS A 129 -14.74 19.12 -6.91
C LYS A 129 -14.43 20.32 -6.03
N LYS A 130 -14.55 20.18 -4.70
CA LYS A 130 -14.18 21.25 -3.76
C LYS A 130 -12.67 21.31 -3.49
N HIS A 131 -11.96 20.26 -3.90
CA HIS A 131 -10.51 20.11 -3.68
C HIS A 131 -9.79 19.94 -5.03
N PRO A 132 -9.79 21.01 -5.89
CA PRO A 132 -9.10 20.93 -7.17
C PRO A 132 -7.60 20.70 -6.95
N PRO A 133 -6.90 20.12 -7.94
CA PRO A 133 -5.44 19.98 -7.88
C PRO A 133 -4.81 21.35 -7.61
N PHE A 134 -3.91 21.43 -6.65
CA PHE A 134 -3.10 22.63 -6.48
C PHE A 134 -1.93 22.58 -7.45
N GLU A 135 -1.59 23.71 -8.06
CA GLU A 135 -0.35 23.81 -8.80
C GLU A 135 0.80 23.64 -7.81
N SER A 136 1.55 22.57 -7.96
CA SER A 136 2.73 22.34 -7.14
C SER A 136 3.76 23.42 -7.50
N THR A 137 3.76 24.50 -6.76
CA THR A 137 4.89 25.41 -6.76
C THR A 137 6.06 24.66 -6.13
N ASN A 138 6.87 24.04 -6.99
CA ASN A 138 8.25 23.63 -6.76
C ASN A 138 8.69 23.34 -5.31
N ALA A 139 8.25 22.26 -4.71
CA ALA A 139 8.88 21.73 -3.50
C ALA A 139 10.26 21.07 -3.77
N ARG A 140 10.75 21.06 -5.00
CA ARG A 140 12.07 20.49 -5.38
C ARG A 140 12.82 21.28 -6.46
N GLY A 141 12.74 22.62 -6.46
CA GLY A 141 13.65 23.43 -7.28
C GLY A 141 13.71 23.17 -8.79
N GLY A 142 12.66 22.58 -9.36
CA GLY A 142 12.56 22.30 -10.79
C GLY A 142 11.60 23.28 -11.47
N ALA A 143 12.04 23.91 -12.54
CA ALA A 143 11.29 24.89 -13.30
C ALA A 143 9.94 24.37 -13.79
N ASN A 144 8.90 25.21 -13.68
CA ASN A 144 7.61 25.01 -14.32
C ASN A 144 7.79 24.62 -15.78
N LYS A 145 7.34 23.44 -16.14
CA LYS A 145 7.03 23.13 -17.54
C LYS A 145 5.52 22.94 -17.60
N THR A 146 4.85 23.97 -18.09
CA THR A 146 3.49 23.87 -18.61
C THR A 146 3.51 22.85 -19.75
N ILE A 147 2.69 21.83 -19.67
CA ILE A 147 2.35 20.95 -20.77
C ILE A 147 1.05 21.44 -21.39
#